data_ef20cd226557978b5e83f7dce3dc22aa
#
_entry.id   ef20cd226557978b5e83f7dce3dc22aa
#
_cell.length_a   1.000
_cell.length_b   1.000
_cell.length_c   1.000
_cell.angle_alpha   90.00
_cell.angle_beta   90.00
_cell.angle_gamma   90.00
#
_symmetry.space_group_name_H-M   'P 1'
#
loop_
_entity.id
_entity.type
_entity.pdbx_description
1 polymer ?
#
loop_
_entity_poly.entity_id
_entity_poly.type
_entity_poly.pdbx_seq_one_letter_code
_entity_poly.pdbx_strand_id
1 'polypeptide(L)'
;MKLPRKVYLIDTNVVLRYLLGDHPEFSPKAETFMFDVSKGVKKAEILDVVIVECIYVMEKYYEIPKTEIVEKLSGILNFSGIVNPDRSEILEALLKYEN
;
A
#
# COMPACT_ATOMS: atom_id res chain seq x y z
N MET A 1 26.35 -19.41 -2.37
CA MET A 1 24.99 -19.47 -1.80
C MET A 1 24.37 -18.08 -1.83
N LYS A 2 23.14 -17.99 -2.36
CA LYS A 2 22.42 -16.72 -2.33
C LYS A 2 21.71 -16.57 -0.99
N LEU A 3 21.88 -15.41 -0.36
CA LEU A 3 21.10 -15.08 0.83
C LEU A 3 19.65 -14.78 0.41
N PRO A 4 18.67 -15.11 1.26
CA PRO A 4 17.28 -14.72 0.98
C PRO A 4 17.18 -13.21 0.83
N ARG A 5 16.40 -12.77 -0.12
CA ARG A 5 16.13 -11.35 -0.28
C ARG A 5 15.27 -10.88 0.87
N LYS A 6 15.60 -9.73 1.39
CA LYS A 6 14.78 -9.10 2.41
C LYS A 6 13.45 -8.67 1.81
N VAL A 7 12.36 -9.04 2.46
CA VAL A 7 11.03 -8.59 2.11
C VAL A 7 10.49 -7.79 3.30
N TYR A 8 10.13 -6.54 3.03
CA TYR A 8 9.57 -5.67 4.06
C TYR A 8 8.07 -5.91 4.19
N LEU A 9 7.57 -5.86 5.41
CA LEU A 9 6.12 -5.82 5.64
C LEU A 9 5.75 -4.36 5.84
N ILE A 10 4.88 -3.86 4.96
CA ILE A 10 4.48 -2.45 5.00
C ILE A 10 3.30 -2.32 5.94
N ASP A 11 3.43 -1.48 6.97
CA ASP A 11 2.32 -1.29 7.90
C ASP A 11 1.38 -0.18 7.44
N THR A 12 0.26 -0.09 8.14
CA THR A 12 -0.80 0.88 7.82
C THR A 12 -0.29 2.31 7.80
N ASN A 13 0.56 2.68 8.76
CA ASN A 13 1.06 4.06 8.85
C ASN A 13 1.90 4.45 7.64
N VAL A 14 2.74 3.54 7.16
CA VAL A 14 3.56 3.82 5.97
C VAL A 14 2.68 4.08 4.77
N VAL A 15 1.66 3.23 4.55
CA VAL A 15 0.73 3.40 3.43
C VAL A 15 0.02 4.74 3.53
N LEU A 16 -0.52 5.05 4.71
CA LEU A 16 -1.28 6.28 4.90
C LEU A 16 -0.42 7.52 4.75
N ARG A 17 0.79 7.53 5.31
CA ARG A 17 1.70 8.67 5.15
C ARG A 17 2.06 8.91 3.69
N TYR A 18 2.25 7.82 2.96
CA TYR A 18 2.56 7.92 1.53
C TYR A 18 1.37 8.46 0.73
N LEU A 19 0.20 7.86 0.94
CA LEU A 19 -0.98 8.22 0.13
C LEU A 19 -1.53 9.60 0.46
N LEU A 20 -1.51 10.00 1.72
CA LEU A 20 -2.12 11.25 2.14
C LEU A 20 -1.15 12.43 2.11
N GLY A 21 0.15 12.15 2.30
CA GLY A 21 1.18 13.17 2.19
C GLY A 21 1.05 14.31 3.20
N ASP A 22 0.34 14.09 4.31
CA ASP A 22 -0.04 15.17 5.23
C ASP A 22 0.85 15.29 6.47
N HIS A 23 1.87 14.45 6.61
CA HIS A 23 2.75 14.48 7.78
C HIS A 23 4.11 15.04 7.38
N PRO A 24 4.53 16.20 7.94
CA PRO A 24 5.72 16.91 7.45
C PRO A 24 7.03 16.13 7.64
N GLU A 25 7.09 15.25 8.63
CA GLU A 25 8.30 14.48 8.92
C GLU A 25 8.26 13.08 8.32
N PHE A 26 7.15 12.35 8.53
CA PHE A 26 7.08 10.94 8.15
C PHE A 26 6.63 10.70 6.72
N SER A 27 5.86 11.63 6.11
CA SER A 27 5.44 11.45 4.72
C SER A 27 6.61 11.43 3.74
N PRO A 28 7.62 12.32 3.86
CA PRO A 28 8.79 12.23 2.98
C PRO A 28 9.56 10.92 3.11
N LYS A 29 9.65 10.37 4.33
CA LYS A 29 10.32 9.08 4.56
C LYS A 29 9.53 7.94 3.92
N ALA A 30 8.20 7.97 4.05
CA ALA A 30 7.33 6.98 3.42
C ALA A 30 7.43 7.05 1.91
N GLU A 31 7.48 8.25 1.35
CA GLU A 31 7.62 8.46 -0.09
C GLU A 31 8.92 7.87 -0.62
N THR A 32 10.03 8.09 0.08
CA THR A 32 11.33 7.54 -0.31
C THR A 32 11.30 6.03 -0.31
N PHE A 33 10.76 5.42 0.75
CA PHE A 33 10.65 3.97 0.83
C PHE A 33 9.75 3.43 -0.28
N MET A 34 8.58 4.02 -0.46
CA MET A 34 7.62 3.54 -1.46
C MET A 34 8.11 3.76 -2.88
N PHE A 35 8.92 4.79 -3.11
CA PHE A 35 9.55 4.99 -4.41
C PHE A 35 10.45 3.79 -4.75
N ASP A 36 11.26 3.35 -3.78
CA ASP A 36 12.12 2.18 -3.98
C ASP A 36 11.29 0.92 -4.25
N VAL A 37 10.16 0.76 -3.58
CA VAL A 37 9.25 -0.36 -3.82
C VAL A 37 8.65 -0.26 -5.23
N SER A 38 8.26 0.94 -5.65
CA SER A 38 7.66 1.14 -6.97
C SER A 38 8.62 0.77 -8.09
N LYS A 39 9.92 0.94 -7.87
CA LYS A 39 10.96 0.62 -8.86
C LYS A 39 11.47 -0.81 -8.73
N GLY A 40 11.00 -1.56 -7.74
CA GLY A 40 11.47 -2.93 -7.51
C GLY A 40 12.82 -3.01 -6.82
N VAL A 41 13.39 -1.90 -6.38
CA VAL A 41 14.65 -1.87 -5.64
C VAL A 41 14.47 -2.53 -4.28
N LYS A 42 13.33 -2.30 -3.65
CA LYS A 42 12.95 -2.97 -2.40
C LYS A 42 11.75 -3.85 -2.65
N LYS A 43 11.76 -5.05 -2.06
CA LYS A 43 10.64 -5.99 -2.14
C LYS A 43 9.82 -5.90 -0.87
N ALA A 44 8.51 -5.89 -1.01
CA ALA A 44 7.62 -5.69 0.12
C ALA A 44 6.29 -6.41 -0.07
N GLU A 45 5.61 -6.67 1.04
CA GLU A 45 4.26 -7.21 1.05
C GLU A 45 3.36 -6.31 1.89
N ILE A 46 2.10 -6.25 1.52
CA ILE A 46 1.07 -5.56 2.29
C ILE A 46 0.04 -6.61 2.69
N LEU A 47 -0.07 -6.87 3.99
CA LEU A 47 -1.03 -7.84 4.48
C LEU A 47 -2.45 -7.33 4.27
N ASP A 48 -3.40 -8.25 4.08
CA ASP A 48 -4.79 -7.92 3.86
C ASP A 48 -5.38 -7.08 5.00
N VAL A 49 -4.98 -7.35 6.25
CA VAL A 49 -5.43 -6.56 7.40
C VAL A 49 -5.00 -5.10 7.27
N VAL A 50 -3.82 -4.84 6.70
CA VAL A 50 -3.34 -3.48 6.47
C VAL A 50 -4.22 -2.77 5.43
N ILE A 51 -4.60 -3.49 4.37
CA ILE A 51 -5.50 -2.94 3.35
C ILE A 51 -6.83 -2.55 4.00
N VAL A 52 -7.40 -3.43 4.83
CA VAL A 52 -8.68 -3.16 5.51
C VAL A 52 -8.55 -1.93 6.42
N GLU A 53 -7.47 -1.84 7.20
CA GLU A 53 -7.25 -0.69 8.06
C GLU A 53 -7.10 0.62 7.28
N CYS A 54 -6.39 0.58 6.15
CA CYS A 54 -6.24 1.76 5.30
C CYS A 54 -7.59 2.21 4.74
N ILE A 55 -8.41 1.27 4.27
CA ILE A 55 -9.74 1.58 3.77
C ILE A 55 -10.56 2.26 4.88
N TYR A 56 -10.54 1.69 6.08
CA TYR A 56 -11.31 2.22 7.20
C TYR A 56 -10.91 3.67 7.50
N VAL A 57 -9.60 3.92 7.62
CA VAL A 57 -9.11 5.26 7.94
C VAL A 57 -9.44 6.25 6.84
N MET A 58 -9.20 5.88 5.58
CA MET A 58 -9.46 6.78 4.46
C MET A 58 -10.94 7.08 4.29
N GLU A 59 -11.80 6.08 4.52
CA GLU A 59 -13.24 6.27 4.37
C GLU A 59 -13.83 7.04 5.56
N LYS A 60 -13.50 6.65 6.79
CA LYS A 60 -14.15 7.19 7.98
C LYS A 60 -13.56 8.51 8.48
N TYR A 61 -12.26 8.67 8.41
CA TYR A 61 -11.61 9.87 8.94
C TYR A 61 -11.33 10.92 7.87
N TYR A 62 -11.00 10.48 6.65
CA TYR A 62 -10.66 11.42 5.58
C TYR A 62 -11.78 11.58 4.56
N GLU A 63 -12.83 10.77 4.68
CA GLU A 63 -14.02 10.85 3.82
C GLU A 63 -13.68 10.79 2.34
N ILE A 64 -12.69 9.97 1.99
CA ILE A 64 -12.27 9.79 0.61
C ILE A 64 -13.26 8.87 -0.10
N PRO A 65 -13.71 9.21 -1.32
CA PRO A 65 -14.63 8.35 -2.07
C PRO A 65 -14.03 6.97 -2.35
N LYS A 66 -14.88 5.95 -2.39
CA LYS A 66 -14.46 4.56 -2.62
C LYS A 66 -13.64 4.39 -3.88
N THR A 67 -14.05 5.04 -4.97
CA THR A 67 -13.33 4.95 -6.24
C THR A 67 -11.89 5.43 -6.11
N GLU A 68 -11.69 6.51 -5.38
CA GLU A 68 -10.34 7.05 -5.15
C GLU A 68 -9.52 6.15 -4.23
N ILE A 69 -10.14 5.58 -3.20
CA ILE A 69 -9.47 4.64 -2.29
C ILE A 69 -8.96 3.42 -3.07
N VAL A 70 -9.83 2.85 -3.92
CA VAL A 70 -9.48 1.68 -4.73
C VAL A 70 -8.36 2.01 -5.69
N GLU A 71 -8.41 3.17 -6.34
CA GLU A 71 -7.36 3.60 -7.27
C GLU A 71 -6.01 3.71 -6.56
N LYS A 72 -5.98 4.34 -5.40
CA LYS A 72 -4.75 4.54 -4.63
C LYS A 72 -4.15 3.22 -4.15
N LEU A 73 -4.95 2.35 -3.56
CA LEU A 73 -4.47 1.07 -3.05
C LEU A 73 -4.07 0.12 -4.18
N SER A 74 -4.85 0.09 -5.27
CA SER A 74 -4.51 -0.74 -6.42
C SER A 74 -3.19 -0.30 -7.05
N GLY A 75 -2.95 1.01 -7.10
CA GLY A 75 -1.69 1.55 -7.60
C GLY A 75 -0.48 1.00 -6.84
N ILE A 76 -0.57 0.99 -5.51
CA ILE A 76 0.51 0.46 -4.68
C ILE A 76 0.68 -1.04 -4.90
N LEU A 77 -0.43 -1.79 -4.91
CA LEU A 77 -0.38 -3.25 -5.10
C LEU A 77 0.25 -3.64 -6.42
N ASN A 78 0.22 -2.75 -7.40
CA ASN A 78 0.82 -3.00 -8.71
C ASN A 78 2.26 -2.52 -8.83
N PHE A 79 2.86 -2.01 -7.76
CA PHE A 79 4.29 -1.64 -7.77
C PHE A 79 5.15 -2.87 -8.01
N SER A 80 6.24 -2.70 -8.78
CA SER A 80 7.15 -3.80 -9.12
C SER A 80 7.69 -4.54 -7.91
N GLY A 81 7.90 -3.83 -6.81
CA GLY A 81 8.45 -4.42 -5.60
C GLY A 81 7.44 -5.10 -4.69
N ILE A 82 6.16 -5.00 -4.97
CA ILE A 82 5.15 -5.71 -4.19
C ILE A 82 5.14 -7.17 -4.63
N VAL A 83 5.42 -8.07 -3.68
CA VAL A 83 5.58 -9.50 -3.98
C VAL A 83 4.51 -10.36 -3.31
N ASN A 84 3.38 -9.77 -2.96
CA ASN A 84 2.25 -10.50 -2.36
C ASN A 84 1.84 -11.68 -3.22
N PRO A 85 1.85 -12.91 -2.68
CA PRO A 85 1.31 -14.05 -3.44
C PRO A 85 -0.20 -13.95 -3.66
N ASP A 86 -0.90 -13.21 -2.79
CA ASP A 86 -2.35 -13.02 -2.86
C ASP A 86 -2.76 -11.70 -3.53
N ARG A 87 -1.87 -11.11 -4.33
CA ARG A 87 -2.14 -9.81 -4.98
C ARG A 87 -3.45 -9.82 -5.76
N SER A 88 -3.67 -10.84 -6.58
CA SER A 88 -4.88 -10.92 -7.44
C SER A 88 -6.15 -10.94 -6.61
N GLU A 89 -6.14 -11.69 -5.52
CA GLU A 89 -7.30 -11.80 -4.64
C GLU A 89 -7.60 -10.47 -3.97
N ILE A 90 -6.57 -9.75 -3.54
CA ILE A 90 -6.75 -8.44 -2.92
C ILE A 90 -7.29 -7.43 -3.92
N LEU A 91 -6.74 -7.40 -5.13
CA LEU A 91 -7.23 -6.50 -6.19
C LEU A 91 -8.68 -6.79 -6.53
N GLU A 92 -9.06 -8.06 -6.61
CA GLU A 92 -10.44 -8.45 -6.87
C GLU A 92 -11.37 -8.00 -5.73
N ALA A 93 -10.93 -8.17 -4.48
CA ALA A 93 -11.70 -7.72 -3.33
C ALA A 93 -11.91 -6.21 -3.33
N LEU A 94 -10.90 -5.44 -3.75
CA LEU A 94 -11.02 -3.99 -3.87
C LEU A 94 -12.08 -3.59 -4.91
N LEU A 95 -12.13 -4.30 -6.03
CA LEU A 95 -13.16 -4.03 -7.04
C LEU A 95 -14.56 -4.29 -6.48
N LYS A 96 -14.73 -5.35 -5.70
CA LYS A 96 -16.01 -5.65 -5.07
C LYS A 96 -16.39 -4.62 -4.02
N TYR A 97 -15.41 -4.12 -3.28
CA TYR A 97 -15.64 -3.06 -2.30
C TYR A 97 -16.12 -1.77 -2.99
N GLU A 98 -15.57 -1.46 -4.14
CA GLU A 98 -15.91 -0.26 -4.90
C GLU A 98 -17.36 -0.27 -5.37
N ASN A 99 -17.87 -1.44 -5.71
CA ASN A 99 -19.26 -1.61 -6.21
C ASN A 99 -20.30 -1.73 -5.04
#